data_d326552b0b9795a46f3274a38bd51f44
#
_entry.id   d326552b0b9795a46f3274a38bd51f44
#
_cell.length_a   1.000
_cell.length_b   1.000
_cell.length_c   1.000
_cell.angle_alpha   90.00
_cell.angle_beta   90.00
_cell.angle_gamma   90.00
#
_symmetry.space_group_name_H-M   'P 1'
#
loop_
_entity.id
_entity.type
_entity.pdbx_description
1 polymer ?
#
loop_
_entity_poly.entity_id
_entity_poly.type
_entity_poly.pdbx_seq_one_letter_code
_entity_poly.pdbx_strand_id
1 'polypeptide(L)'
;GAINAAALVARQLIADADEIEETRRFPATITDALIASGMLRMLLPKVYGGGEVDPGTYLQAVIALAKGDGSVAWNVFVANSAALIAPFLPETSAHAIFDDPAALIAWGPPNGQGTKVVEGGYLVNGSWDFASGCRQATWMGAHGPVIEADGNPRLNPQGKPLIRTWLFPVDQAERHDVWNPIGLRGTASDSYTVRDVFVAEDFSSTREYLEDRQISGPLYAFTMQGLYAVGVAGVALGLAQAMLVDFRALAAEKTPRGRPRLA
;
A
#
# COMPACT_ATOMS: atom_id res chain seq x y z
N GLY A 1 19.93 9.46 0.91
CA GLY A 1 18.64 9.41 1.65
C GLY A 1 17.46 9.09 0.75
N ALA A 2 16.29 8.80 1.32
CA ALA A 2 15.11 8.28 0.61
C ALA A 2 14.67 9.15 -0.59
N ILE A 3 14.68 10.47 -0.46
CA ILE A 3 14.29 11.39 -1.55
C ILE A 3 15.21 11.22 -2.79
N ASN A 4 16.51 11.12 -2.58
CA ASN A 4 17.45 10.93 -3.70
C ASN A 4 17.28 9.54 -4.34
N ALA A 5 17.06 8.52 -3.54
CA ALA A 5 16.77 7.17 -4.01
C ALA A 5 15.48 7.14 -4.85
N ALA A 6 14.41 7.78 -4.36
CA ALA A 6 13.16 7.93 -5.10
C ALA A 6 13.36 8.65 -6.45
N ALA A 7 14.16 9.73 -6.48
CA ALA A 7 14.45 10.46 -7.72
C ALA A 7 15.25 9.63 -8.74
N LEU A 8 16.11 8.71 -8.28
CA LEU A 8 16.84 7.79 -9.16
C LEU A 8 15.89 6.74 -9.75
N VAL A 9 15.04 6.14 -8.93
CA VAL A 9 14.03 5.19 -9.40
C VAL A 9 13.06 5.88 -10.38
N ALA A 10 12.60 7.10 -10.07
CA ALA A 10 11.68 7.85 -10.93
C ALA A 10 12.20 8.03 -12.38
N ARG A 11 13.52 8.17 -12.58
CA ARG A 11 14.11 8.27 -13.92
C ARG A 11 13.99 6.98 -14.72
N GLN A 12 14.05 5.82 -14.05
CA GLN A 12 13.84 4.53 -14.70
C GLN A 12 12.37 4.36 -15.07
N LEU A 13 11.46 4.78 -14.20
CA LEU A 13 10.02 4.68 -14.40
C LEU A 13 9.53 5.40 -15.66
N ILE A 14 10.13 6.55 -16.02
CA ILE A 14 9.74 7.28 -17.23
C ILE A 14 9.96 6.43 -18.50
N ALA A 15 11.00 5.61 -18.53
CA ALA A 15 11.29 4.74 -19.66
C ALA A 15 10.33 3.53 -19.75
N ASP A 16 9.84 3.05 -18.60
CA ASP A 16 9.03 1.84 -18.49
C ASP A 16 7.52 2.14 -18.34
N ALA A 17 7.11 3.42 -18.37
CA ALA A 17 5.74 3.85 -18.08
C ALA A 17 4.70 3.21 -19.03
N ASP A 18 4.99 3.15 -20.33
CA ASP A 18 4.10 2.54 -21.32
C ASP A 18 3.95 1.03 -21.07
N GLU A 19 5.05 0.31 -20.78
CA GLU A 19 5.00 -1.12 -20.44
C GLU A 19 4.19 -1.36 -19.18
N ILE A 20 4.38 -0.56 -18.14
CA ILE A 20 3.63 -0.64 -16.87
C ILE A 20 2.13 -0.46 -17.12
N GLU A 21 1.77 0.53 -17.94
CA GLU A 21 0.37 0.83 -18.24
C GLU A 21 -0.28 -0.27 -19.10
N GLU A 22 0.42 -0.80 -20.12
CA GLU A 22 -0.08 -1.85 -21.01
C GLU A 22 -0.21 -3.19 -20.30
N THR A 23 0.85 -3.62 -19.61
CA THR A 23 0.90 -4.94 -18.96
C THR A 23 0.17 -4.98 -17.62
N ARG A 24 -0.10 -3.81 -17.04
CA ARG A 24 -0.65 -3.66 -15.68
C ARG A 24 0.22 -4.39 -14.64
N ARG A 25 1.54 -4.32 -14.83
CA ARG A 25 2.55 -4.95 -13.98
C ARG A 25 3.81 -4.10 -13.95
N PHE A 26 4.57 -4.22 -12.88
CA PHE A 26 5.91 -3.67 -12.85
C PHE A 26 6.88 -4.66 -13.51
N PRO A 27 7.79 -4.18 -14.38
CA PRO A 27 8.94 -4.95 -14.77
C PRO A 27 9.75 -5.42 -13.55
N ALA A 28 10.38 -6.58 -13.63
CA ALA A 28 11.21 -7.12 -12.54
C ALA A 28 12.31 -6.11 -12.12
N THR A 29 12.91 -5.42 -13.08
CA THR A 29 13.91 -4.38 -12.86
C THR A 29 13.41 -3.24 -11.96
N ILE A 30 12.15 -2.84 -12.11
CA ILE A 30 11.52 -1.81 -11.26
C ILE A 30 11.26 -2.37 -9.86
N THR A 31 10.75 -3.59 -9.75
CA THR A 31 10.53 -4.24 -8.46
C THR A 31 11.84 -4.36 -7.69
N ASP A 32 12.92 -4.82 -8.34
CA ASP A 32 14.25 -4.93 -7.75
C ASP A 32 14.81 -3.56 -7.32
N ALA A 33 14.62 -2.52 -8.13
CA ALA A 33 15.04 -1.16 -7.81
C ALA A 33 14.28 -0.61 -6.58
N LEU A 34 12.98 -0.87 -6.45
CA LEU A 34 12.17 -0.46 -5.29
C LEU A 34 12.62 -1.18 -4.02
N ILE A 35 12.92 -2.47 -4.10
CA ILE A 35 13.44 -3.26 -2.97
C ILE A 35 14.82 -2.73 -2.57
N ALA A 36 15.76 -2.65 -3.51
CA ALA A 36 17.14 -2.22 -3.26
C ALA A 36 17.25 -0.79 -2.72
N SER A 37 16.34 0.09 -3.12
CA SER A 37 16.29 1.48 -2.65
C SER A 37 15.55 1.66 -1.31
N GLY A 38 14.92 0.62 -0.76
CA GLY A 38 14.11 0.67 0.46
C GLY A 38 12.79 1.44 0.33
N MET A 39 12.33 1.73 -0.89
CA MET A 39 11.11 2.50 -1.12
C MET A 39 9.84 1.81 -0.57
N LEU A 40 9.82 0.49 -0.54
CA LEU A 40 8.69 -0.29 -0.01
C LEU A 40 8.63 -0.32 1.53
N ARG A 41 9.67 0.17 2.22
CA ARG A 41 9.88 0.02 3.66
C ARG A 41 10.17 1.35 4.38
N MET A 42 9.81 2.49 3.77
CA MET A 42 10.11 3.82 4.33
C MET A 42 9.46 4.06 5.70
N LEU A 43 8.23 3.57 5.92
CA LEU A 43 7.50 3.74 7.17
C LEU A 43 7.58 2.52 8.11
N LEU A 44 8.23 1.44 7.70
CA LEU A 44 8.47 0.27 8.53
C LEU A 44 9.45 0.61 9.66
N PRO A 45 9.28 0.07 10.90
CA PRO A 45 10.23 0.25 11.98
C PRO A 45 11.65 -0.22 11.61
N LYS A 46 12.66 0.51 12.09
CA LYS A 46 14.08 0.17 11.88
C LYS A 46 14.44 -1.20 12.41
N VAL A 47 13.83 -1.64 13.51
CA VAL A 47 14.07 -2.97 14.10
C VAL A 47 13.71 -4.10 13.14
N TYR A 48 12.81 -3.86 12.18
CA TYR A 48 12.43 -4.80 11.13
C TYR A 48 13.07 -4.44 9.77
N GLY A 49 14.17 -3.68 9.78
CA GLY A 49 14.89 -3.28 8.56
C GLY A 49 14.21 -2.18 7.75
N GLY A 50 13.31 -1.41 8.35
CA GLY A 50 12.64 -0.27 7.73
C GLY A 50 13.45 1.02 7.78
N GLY A 51 12.96 2.03 7.05
CA GLY A 51 13.56 3.36 7.01
C GLY A 51 13.16 4.23 8.20
N GLU A 52 11.96 4.03 8.74
CA GLU A 52 11.35 4.85 9.80
C GLU A 52 11.51 6.35 9.53
N VAL A 53 11.27 6.74 8.27
CA VAL A 53 11.47 8.12 7.82
C VAL A 53 10.35 9.02 8.34
N ASP A 54 10.65 10.31 8.52
CA ASP A 54 9.64 11.30 8.90
C ASP A 54 8.61 11.54 7.78
N PRO A 55 7.39 12.03 8.11
CA PRO A 55 6.33 12.21 7.12
C PRO A 55 6.68 13.18 5.98
N GLY A 56 7.53 14.18 6.24
CA GLY A 56 7.98 15.13 5.21
C GLY A 56 8.91 14.47 4.20
N THR A 57 9.85 13.66 4.66
CA THR A 57 10.75 12.85 3.81
C THR A 57 9.93 11.85 3.00
N TYR A 58 8.96 11.16 3.63
CA TYR A 58 8.05 10.24 2.97
C TYR A 58 7.25 10.93 1.86
N LEU A 59 6.63 12.07 2.14
CA LEU A 59 5.89 12.87 1.17
C LEU A 59 6.74 13.20 -0.06
N GLN A 60 7.95 13.73 0.17
CA GLN A 60 8.84 14.12 -0.92
C GLN A 60 9.31 12.93 -1.76
N ALA A 61 9.55 11.77 -1.15
CA ALA A 61 9.90 10.54 -1.86
C ALA A 61 8.75 10.07 -2.75
N VAL A 62 7.50 10.05 -2.24
CA VAL A 62 6.31 9.69 -3.02
C VAL A 62 6.07 10.68 -4.16
N ILE A 63 6.21 11.99 -3.93
CA ILE A 63 6.14 13.01 -4.99
C ILE A 63 7.18 12.73 -6.09
N ALA A 64 8.40 12.41 -5.70
CA ALA A 64 9.47 12.14 -6.67
C ALA A 64 9.14 10.91 -7.54
N LEU A 65 8.67 9.82 -6.94
CA LEU A 65 8.24 8.61 -7.67
C LEU A 65 7.07 8.89 -8.60
N ALA A 66 6.06 9.63 -8.14
CA ALA A 66 4.85 9.94 -8.91
C ALA A 66 5.11 10.82 -10.14
N LYS A 67 6.23 11.55 -10.17
CA LYS A 67 6.69 12.24 -11.39
C LYS A 67 7.19 11.29 -12.47
N GLY A 68 7.67 10.11 -12.09
CA GLY A 68 8.09 9.08 -13.01
C GLY A 68 6.92 8.20 -13.46
N ASP A 69 6.16 7.68 -12.48
CA ASP A 69 4.96 6.87 -12.73
C ASP A 69 4.01 6.90 -11.52
N GLY A 70 2.74 7.22 -11.79
CA GLY A 70 1.72 7.32 -10.75
C GLY A 70 1.31 5.97 -10.16
N SER A 71 1.31 4.90 -10.95
CA SER A 71 0.94 3.55 -10.50
C SER A 71 1.97 3.01 -9.53
N VAL A 72 3.27 3.19 -9.86
CA VAL A 72 4.36 2.76 -8.99
C VAL A 72 4.35 3.54 -7.67
N ALA A 73 4.20 4.86 -7.74
CA ALA A 73 4.11 5.70 -6.54
C ALA A 73 2.93 5.31 -5.66
N TRP A 74 1.78 4.97 -6.27
CA TRP A 74 0.60 4.48 -5.54
C TRP A 74 0.90 3.17 -4.82
N ASN A 75 1.51 2.19 -5.48
CA ASN A 75 1.83 0.91 -4.86
C ASN A 75 2.89 1.05 -3.76
N VAL A 76 3.88 1.95 -3.94
CA VAL A 76 4.84 2.28 -2.88
C VAL A 76 4.14 2.90 -1.68
N PHE A 77 3.19 3.81 -1.91
CA PHE A 77 2.37 4.39 -0.84
C PHE A 77 1.56 3.31 -0.11
N VAL A 78 0.87 2.42 -0.83
CA VAL A 78 0.06 1.35 -0.22
C VAL A 78 0.94 0.39 0.59
N ALA A 79 2.09 -0.04 0.06
CA ALA A 79 3.04 -0.90 0.77
C ALA A 79 3.50 -0.27 2.10
N ASN A 80 3.86 1.01 2.08
CA ASN A 80 4.28 1.74 3.28
C ASN A 80 3.14 1.91 4.29
N SER A 81 1.91 2.16 3.80
CA SER A 81 0.73 2.24 4.66
C SER A 81 0.40 0.90 5.31
N ALA A 82 0.60 -0.21 4.58
CA ALA A 82 0.43 -1.54 5.11
C ALA A 82 1.51 -1.91 6.14
N ALA A 83 2.75 -1.47 5.92
CA ALA A 83 3.84 -1.68 6.86
C ALA A 83 3.62 -1.02 8.25
N LEU A 84 2.73 -0.02 8.34
CA LEU A 84 2.34 0.59 9.62
C LEU A 84 1.57 -0.37 10.57
N ILE A 85 1.22 -1.58 10.12
CA ILE A 85 0.69 -2.62 11.02
C ILE A 85 1.79 -3.22 11.90
N ALA A 86 3.04 -3.21 11.45
CA ALA A 86 4.16 -3.85 12.14
C ALA A 86 4.29 -3.45 13.63
N PRO A 87 4.13 -2.17 14.03
CA PRO A 87 4.15 -1.78 15.43
C PRO A 87 3.06 -2.40 16.31
N PHE A 88 2.04 -3.00 15.73
CA PHE A 88 0.90 -3.59 16.45
C PHE A 88 0.92 -5.12 16.47
N LEU A 89 1.92 -5.72 15.85
CA LEU A 89 2.10 -7.18 15.82
C LEU A 89 3.06 -7.62 16.93
N PRO A 90 2.92 -8.83 17.46
CA PRO A 90 3.98 -9.48 18.21
C PRO A 90 5.29 -9.51 17.39
N GLU A 91 6.43 -9.37 18.08
CA GLU A 91 7.75 -9.31 17.44
C GLU A 91 8.00 -10.50 16.50
N THR A 92 7.64 -11.71 16.94
CA THR A 92 7.79 -12.94 16.13
C THR A 92 7.00 -12.88 14.81
N SER A 93 5.76 -12.38 14.86
CA SER A 93 4.93 -12.27 13.67
C SER A 93 5.42 -11.16 12.75
N ALA A 94 5.87 -10.02 13.30
CA ALA A 94 6.46 -8.95 12.53
C ALA A 94 7.74 -9.42 11.81
N HIS A 95 8.63 -10.17 12.49
CA HIS A 95 9.80 -10.78 11.86
C HIS A 95 9.42 -11.79 10.77
N ALA A 96 8.44 -12.66 11.02
CA ALA A 96 7.98 -13.64 10.02
C ALA A 96 7.51 -12.98 8.72
N ILE A 97 6.99 -11.76 8.79
CA ILE A 97 6.53 -11.00 7.62
C ILE A 97 7.68 -10.18 7.02
N PHE A 98 8.40 -9.39 7.84
CA PHE A 98 9.24 -8.30 7.37
C PHE A 98 10.73 -8.59 7.31
N ASP A 99 11.22 -9.77 7.74
CA ASP A 99 12.62 -10.16 7.56
C ASP A 99 12.99 -10.36 6.09
N ASP A 100 12.01 -10.71 5.25
CA ASP A 100 12.20 -10.68 3.81
C ASP A 100 12.23 -9.22 3.32
N PRO A 101 13.34 -8.74 2.70
CA PRO A 101 13.41 -7.38 2.15
C PRO A 101 12.40 -7.11 1.04
N ALA A 102 11.89 -8.15 0.39
CA ALA A 102 10.84 -8.07 -0.63
C ALA A 102 9.42 -8.10 -0.05
N ALA A 103 9.26 -8.17 1.28
CA ALA A 103 7.95 -8.23 1.90
C ALA A 103 7.07 -7.04 1.51
N LEU A 104 5.93 -7.35 0.93
CA LEU A 104 4.90 -6.40 0.54
C LEU A 104 3.54 -6.97 0.93
N ILE A 105 2.79 -6.20 1.71
CA ILE A 105 1.41 -6.51 2.05
C ILE A 105 0.49 -5.72 1.14
N ALA A 106 -0.42 -6.41 0.46
CA ALA A 106 -1.54 -5.77 -0.25
C ALA A 106 -2.85 -6.06 0.46
N TRP A 107 -3.75 -5.11 0.40
CA TRP A 107 -5.10 -5.23 0.94
C TRP A 107 -6.06 -4.27 0.25
N GLY A 108 -7.36 -4.46 0.49
CA GLY A 108 -8.39 -3.58 -0.02
C GLY A 108 -9.57 -3.49 0.94
N PRO A 109 -10.53 -2.61 0.68
CA PRO A 109 -11.76 -2.53 1.46
C PRO A 109 -12.57 -3.83 1.34
N PRO A 110 -13.24 -4.25 2.43
CA PRO A 110 -14.05 -5.46 2.44
C PRO A 110 -15.30 -5.31 1.57
N ASN A 111 -15.67 -6.39 0.90
CA ASN A 111 -16.91 -6.53 0.17
C ASN A 111 -17.78 -7.61 0.82
N GLY A 112 -18.24 -7.34 2.06
CA GLY A 112 -19.43 -7.95 2.60
C GLY A 112 -19.34 -9.10 3.60
N GLN A 113 -18.18 -9.68 4.01
CA GLN A 113 -18.23 -10.78 5.00
C GLN A 113 -17.34 -10.53 6.22
N GLY A 114 -17.69 -11.17 7.33
CA GLY A 114 -16.96 -11.10 8.59
C GLY A 114 -16.13 -12.36 8.83
N THR A 115 -15.09 -12.21 9.65
CA THR A 115 -14.19 -13.28 10.05
C THR A 115 -14.63 -13.85 11.38
N LYS A 116 -14.76 -15.19 11.47
CA LYS A 116 -15.21 -15.89 12.67
C LYS A 116 -14.07 -16.19 13.62
N VAL A 117 -14.33 -16.00 14.92
CA VAL A 117 -13.44 -16.47 15.99
C VAL A 117 -13.45 -17.99 16.04
N VAL A 118 -12.28 -18.59 16.12
CA VAL A 118 -12.06 -20.01 16.34
C VAL A 118 -10.94 -20.20 17.37
N GLU A 119 -10.71 -21.44 17.82
CA GLU A 119 -9.64 -21.74 18.77
C GLU A 119 -8.27 -21.30 18.20
N GLY A 120 -7.53 -20.47 18.93
CA GLY A 120 -6.20 -19.98 18.60
C GLY A 120 -6.15 -18.89 17.50
N GLY A 121 -7.29 -18.40 16.99
CA GLY A 121 -7.28 -17.36 15.97
C GLY A 121 -8.62 -17.14 15.28
N TYR A 122 -8.56 -17.04 13.97
CA TYR A 122 -9.70 -16.65 13.14
C TYR A 122 -9.81 -17.50 11.88
N LEU A 123 -11.04 -17.76 11.46
CA LEU A 123 -11.33 -18.33 10.15
C LEU A 123 -11.80 -17.20 9.22
N VAL A 124 -10.93 -16.85 8.26
CA VAL A 124 -11.13 -15.72 7.36
C VAL A 124 -11.89 -16.17 6.13
N ASN A 125 -13.00 -15.48 5.85
CA ASN A 125 -13.83 -15.67 4.67
C ASN A 125 -14.29 -14.33 4.14
N GLY A 126 -14.27 -14.13 2.83
CA GLY A 126 -14.77 -12.91 2.22
C GLY A 126 -14.13 -12.55 0.91
N SER A 127 -14.49 -11.39 0.41
CA SER A 127 -13.91 -10.76 -0.77
C SER A 127 -13.51 -9.33 -0.45
N TRP A 128 -12.47 -8.88 -1.11
CA TRP A 128 -11.92 -7.51 -0.98
C TRP A 128 -11.60 -6.97 -2.36
N ASP A 129 -11.87 -5.71 -2.56
CA ASP A 129 -11.64 -5.02 -3.82
C ASP A 129 -10.49 -4.02 -3.71
N PHE A 130 -9.99 -3.52 -4.83
CA PHE A 130 -8.95 -2.49 -4.89
C PHE A 130 -7.65 -2.85 -4.17
N ALA A 131 -7.21 -4.11 -4.23
CA ALA A 131 -5.98 -4.56 -3.62
C ALA A 131 -4.75 -4.12 -4.44
N SER A 132 -4.43 -2.83 -4.39
CA SER A 132 -3.29 -2.25 -5.12
C SER A 132 -1.99 -2.96 -4.73
N GLY A 133 -1.19 -3.33 -5.73
CA GLY A 133 0.07 -4.04 -5.53
C GLY A 133 -0.08 -5.54 -5.27
N CYS A 134 -1.28 -6.13 -5.34
CA CYS A 134 -1.48 -7.56 -5.04
C CYS A 134 -0.73 -8.51 -5.99
N ARG A 135 -0.29 -8.03 -7.17
CA ARG A 135 0.52 -8.84 -8.11
C ARG A 135 1.98 -8.97 -7.70
N GLN A 136 2.47 -8.07 -6.83
CA GLN A 136 3.81 -8.08 -6.27
C GLN A 136 3.82 -8.45 -4.78
N ALA A 137 2.63 -8.59 -4.17
CA ALA A 137 2.50 -8.90 -2.76
C ALA A 137 3.06 -10.28 -2.40
N THR A 138 3.67 -10.38 -1.23
CA THR A 138 4.06 -11.63 -0.58
C THR A 138 3.05 -12.02 0.50
N TRP A 139 2.36 -11.02 1.04
CA TRP A 139 1.31 -11.17 2.05
C TRP A 139 0.04 -10.44 1.63
N MET A 140 -1.09 -10.94 2.08
CA MET A 140 -2.39 -10.28 1.94
C MET A 140 -2.93 -9.88 3.31
N GLY A 141 -3.68 -8.78 3.34
CA GLY A 141 -4.39 -8.36 4.54
C GLY A 141 -5.89 -8.29 4.29
N ALA A 142 -6.66 -8.95 5.12
CA ALA A 142 -8.12 -8.88 5.12
C ALA A 142 -8.61 -7.97 6.26
N HIS A 143 -9.47 -7.02 5.96
CA HIS A 143 -10.14 -6.17 6.95
C HIS A 143 -11.59 -6.57 7.09
N GLY A 144 -12.12 -6.54 8.30
CA GLY A 144 -13.54 -6.80 8.50
C GLY A 144 -13.93 -6.84 9.97
N PRO A 145 -15.24 -6.96 10.26
CA PRO A 145 -15.74 -7.14 11.61
C PRO A 145 -15.38 -8.53 12.12
N VAL A 146 -15.05 -8.60 13.40
CA VAL A 146 -14.87 -9.86 14.11
C VAL A 146 -16.25 -10.41 14.43
N ILE A 147 -16.58 -11.62 13.98
CA ILE A 147 -17.84 -12.31 14.28
C ILE A 147 -17.60 -13.37 15.34
N GLU A 148 -18.31 -13.29 16.44
CA GLU A 148 -18.27 -14.26 17.53
C GLU A 148 -18.92 -15.60 17.14
N ALA A 149 -18.72 -16.60 17.97
CA ALA A 149 -19.25 -17.94 17.73
C ALA A 149 -20.79 -17.99 17.64
N ASP A 150 -21.49 -17.05 18.29
CA ASP A 150 -22.93 -16.90 18.25
C ASP A 150 -23.45 -16.18 16.99
N GLY A 151 -22.54 -15.74 16.10
CA GLY A 151 -22.85 -15.03 14.87
C GLY A 151 -22.99 -13.52 15.00
N ASN A 152 -22.83 -12.96 16.20
CA ASN A 152 -22.89 -11.52 16.44
C ASN A 152 -21.51 -10.86 16.23
N PRO A 153 -21.46 -9.59 15.78
CA PRO A 153 -20.19 -8.87 15.70
C PRO A 153 -19.69 -8.53 17.12
N ARG A 154 -18.39 -8.73 17.35
CA ARG A 154 -17.70 -8.18 18.53
C ARG A 154 -17.78 -6.66 18.47
N LEU A 155 -18.13 -6.01 19.58
CA LEU A 155 -18.26 -4.57 19.64
C LEU A 155 -16.99 -3.94 20.27
N ASN A 156 -16.62 -2.77 19.76
CA ASN A 156 -15.61 -1.93 20.38
C ASN A 156 -16.22 -1.12 21.56
N PRO A 157 -15.41 -0.38 22.34
CA PRO A 157 -15.92 0.41 23.49
C PRO A 157 -16.97 1.47 23.12
N GLN A 158 -17.09 1.83 21.84
CA GLN A 158 -18.11 2.78 21.35
C GLN A 158 -19.38 2.08 20.86
N GLY A 159 -19.52 0.77 21.06
CA GLY A 159 -20.67 -0.02 20.65
C GLY A 159 -20.77 -0.27 19.14
N LYS A 160 -19.69 -0.07 18.39
CA LYS A 160 -19.62 -0.36 16.94
C LYS A 160 -18.91 -1.70 16.70
N PRO A 161 -19.15 -2.37 15.56
CA PRO A 161 -18.37 -3.56 15.20
C PRO A 161 -16.88 -3.31 15.27
N LEU A 162 -16.16 -4.18 15.99
CA LEU A 162 -14.70 -4.15 16.07
C LEU A 162 -14.12 -4.60 14.73
N ILE A 163 -13.43 -3.71 14.07
CA ILE A 163 -12.72 -4.01 12.81
C ILE A 163 -11.31 -4.50 13.13
N ARG A 164 -10.93 -5.60 12.49
CA ARG A 164 -9.61 -6.18 12.62
C ARG A 164 -8.99 -6.43 11.25
N THR A 165 -7.69 -6.49 11.18
CA THR A 165 -6.92 -6.86 10.00
C THR A 165 -6.24 -8.19 10.28
N TRP A 166 -6.41 -9.15 9.39
CA TRP A 166 -5.78 -10.47 9.41
C TRP A 166 -4.77 -10.55 8.28
N LEU A 167 -3.57 -11.05 8.57
CA LEU A 167 -2.46 -11.16 7.63
C LEU A 167 -2.18 -12.64 7.33
N PHE A 168 -2.03 -12.96 6.07
CA PHE A 168 -1.75 -14.32 5.59
C PHE A 168 -0.91 -14.28 4.31
N PRO A 169 -0.14 -15.36 3.99
CA PRO A 169 0.60 -15.47 2.74
C PRO A 169 -0.29 -15.30 1.51
N VAL A 170 0.24 -14.69 0.45
CA VAL A 170 -0.52 -14.33 -0.77
C VAL A 170 -1.12 -15.53 -1.48
N ASP A 171 -0.50 -16.71 -1.38
CA ASP A 171 -0.96 -17.96 -2.00
C ASP A 171 -2.26 -18.53 -1.40
N GLN A 172 -2.68 -18.00 -0.24
CA GLN A 172 -3.95 -18.34 0.40
C GLN A 172 -5.13 -17.50 -0.12
N ALA A 173 -4.88 -16.53 -0.99
CA ALA A 173 -5.91 -15.71 -1.63
C ALA A 173 -6.10 -16.08 -3.10
N GLU A 174 -7.35 -16.23 -3.51
CA GLU A 174 -7.72 -16.31 -4.91
C GLU A 174 -7.85 -14.91 -5.50
N ARG A 175 -6.90 -14.48 -6.33
CA ARG A 175 -6.92 -13.18 -6.99
C ARG A 175 -7.74 -13.21 -8.26
N HIS A 176 -8.51 -12.15 -8.51
CA HIS A 176 -9.34 -11.96 -9.70
C HIS A 176 -8.81 -10.76 -10.50
N ASP A 177 -8.37 -11.00 -11.74
CA ASP A 177 -7.87 -9.96 -12.66
C ASP A 177 -9.04 -9.11 -13.20
N VAL A 178 -9.42 -8.09 -12.45
CA VAL A 178 -10.56 -7.21 -12.77
C VAL A 178 -10.16 -5.75 -12.99
N TRP A 179 -8.89 -5.39 -12.70
CA TRP A 179 -8.43 -4.00 -12.76
C TRP A 179 -8.13 -3.57 -14.19
N ASN A 180 -9.08 -2.87 -14.82
CA ASN A 180 -8.92 -2.36 -16.19
C ASN A 180 -9.47 -0.92 -16.34
N PRO A 181 -8.97 0.07 -15.58
CA PRO A 181 -9.39 1.47 -15.63
C PRO A 181 -8.76 2.21 -16.81
N ILE A 182 -9.09 3.51 -16.93
CA ILE A 182 -8.52 4.41 -17.93
C ILE A 182 -7.16 5.01 -17.56
N GLY A 183 -6.72 4.85 -16.32
CA GLY A 183 -5.41 5.32 -15.79
C GLY A 183 -5.06 4.60 -14.50
N LEU A 184 -3.82 4.74 -14.05
CA LEU A 184 -3.27 3.98 -12.92
C LEU A 184 -3.43 2.45 -13.10
N ARG A 185 -3.30 1.97 -14.33
CA ARG A 185 -3.48 0.55 -14.68
C ARG A 185 -2.42 -0.32 -14.03
N GLY A 186 -1.19 0.18 -13.94
CA GLY A 186 -0.05 -0.48 -13.31
C GLY A 186 -0.21 -0.72 -11.80
N THR A 187 -1.19 -0.08 -11.13
CA THR A 187 -1.48 -0.39 -9.71
C THR A 187 -1.97 -1.82 -9.53
N ALA A 188 -2.54 -2.43 -10.59
CA ALA A 188 -3.11 -3.77 -10.55
C ALA A 188 -4.01 -3.97 -9.31
N SER A 189 -4.92 -3.01 -9.10
CA SER A 189 -5.82 -3.00 -7.92
C SER A 189 -6.93 -4.04 -8.09
N ASP A 190 -6.52 -5.28 -8.27
CA ASP A 190 -7.41 -6.42 -8.47
C ASP A 190 -8.24 -6.71 -7.21
N SER A 191 -9.28 -7.53 -7.37
CA SER A 191 -10.04 -8.11 -6.25
C SER A 191 -9.42 -9.45 -5.83
N TYR A 192 -9.71 -9.88 -4.63
CA TYR A 192 -9.36 -11.23 -4.17
C TYR A 192 -10.44 -11.81 -3.25
N THR A 193 -10.50 -13.13 -3.21
CA THR A 193 -11.38 -13.90 -2.34
C THR A 193 -10.55 -14.80 -1.44
N VAL A 194 -11.00 -14.96 -0.22
CA VAL A 194 -10.43 -15.88 0.78
C VAL A 194 -11.52 -16.82 1.26
N ARG A 195 -11.20 -18.12 1.36
CA ARG A 195 -12.12 -19.16 1.82
C ARG A 195 -11.46 -20.05 2.85
N ASP A 196 -12.04 -20.07 4.06
CA ASP A 196 -11.65 -20.92 5.17
C ASP A 196 -10.15 -20.85 5.53
N VAL A 197 -9.56 -19.65 5.41
CA VAL A 197 -8.15 -19.44 5.77
C VAL A 197 -8.05 -19.23 7.27
N PHE A 198 -7.32 -20.12 7.95
CA PHE A 198 -6.99 -19.92 9.36
C PHE A 198 -5.85 -18.90 9.51
N VAL A 199 -6.10 -17.89 10.33
CA VAL A 199 -5.10 -16.89 10.73
C VAL A 199 -4.97 -16.91 12.24
N ALA A 200 -3.76 -17.21 12.73
CA ALA A 200 -3.48 -17.17 14.16
C ALA A 200 -3.67 -15.75 14.72
N GLU A 201 -4.06 -15.64 15.98
CA GLU A 201 -4.29 -14.36 16.70
C GLU A 201 -3.13 -13.39 16.46
N ASP A 202 -1.89 -13.87 16.57
CA ASP A 202 -0.65 -13.08 16.47
C ASP A 202 -0.40 -12.47 15.08
N PHE A 203 -1.09 -12.94 14.03
CA PHE A 203 -1.06 -12.36 12.68
C PHE A 203 -2.25 -11.43 12.42
N SER A 204 -2.76 -10.82 13.47
CA SER A 204 -3.89 -9.89 13.34
C SER A 204 -3.81 -8.72 14.31
N SER A 205 -4.42 -7.59 13.94
CA SER A 205 -4.47 -6.40 14.78
C SER A 205 -5.68 -5.52 14.47
N THR A 206 -6.20 -4.80 15.47
CA THR A 206 -7.20 -3.74 15.25
C THR A 206 -6.58 -2.50 14.64
N ARG A 207 -5.30 -2.19 14.93
CA ARG A 207 -4.58 -0.96 14.54
C ARG A 207 -5.21 0.34 15.04
N GLU A 208 -6.23 0.27 15.88
CA GLU A 208 -7.01 1.43 16.31
C GLU A 208 -6.56 1.95 17.68
N TYR A 209 -6.07 1.07 18.54
CA TYR A 209 -5.72 1.39 19.91
C TYR A 209 -4.22 1.60 20.04
N LEU A 210 -3.83 2.82 20.44
CA LEU A 210 -2.41 3.17 20.59
C LEU A 210 -1.72 2.37 21.71
N GLU A 211 -2.48 1.92 22.69
CA GLU A 211 -2.03 1.03 23.77
C GLU A 211 -1.62 -0.37 23.28
N ASP A 212 -2.16 -0.83 22.16
CA ASP A 212 -1.81 -2.13 21.57
C ASP A 212 -0.45 -2.09 20.84
N ARG A 213 0.14 -0.90 20.68
CA ARG A 213 1.43 -0.78 20.00
C ARG A 213 2.57 -1.35 20.83
N GLN A 214 3.35 -2.23 20.21
CA GLN A 214 4.57 -2.81 20.77
C GLN A 214 5.80 -1.90 20.54
N ILE A 215 5.76 -1.04 19.51
CA ILE A 215 6.85 -0.14 19.13
C ILE A 215 6.36 1.30 19.22
N SER A 216 7.14 2.13 19.91
CA SER A 216 6.92 3.57 20.03
C SER A 216 8.01 4.36 19.31
N GLY A 217 7.71 5.59 18.92
CA GLY A 217 8.65 6.50 18.27
C GLY A 217 7.94 7.70 17.67
N PRO A 218 8.69 8.75 17.25
CA PRO A 218 8.09 9.97 16.71
C PRO A 218 7.19 9.73 15.49
N LEU A 219 7.57 8.80 14.60
CA LEU A 219 6.76 8.45 13.44
C LEU A 219 5.40 7.87 13.85
N TYR A 220 5.39 6.99 14.86
CA TYR A 220 4.19 6.29 15.30
C TYR A 220 3.32 7.12 16.25
N ALA A 221 3.70 8.37 16.56
CA ALA A 221 2.82 9.35 17.19
C ALA A 221 1.77 9.91 16.21
N PHE A 222 2.02 9.80 14.90
CA PHE A 222 1.02 10.14 13.89
C PHE A 222 -0.05 9.04 13.77
N THR A 223 -1.27 9.45 13.42
CA THR A 223 -2.32 8.47 13.10
C THR A 223 -2.03 7.76 11.78
N MET A 224 -2.45 6.50 11.65
CA MET A 224 -2.33 5.77 10.41
C MET A 224 -3.05 6.48 9.25
N GLN A 225 -4.23 7.03 9.50
CA GLN A 225 -4.99 7.82 8.53
C GLN A 225 -4.24 9.08 8.10
N GLY A 226 -3.54 9.74 9.03
CA GLY A 226 -2.69 10.88 8.71
C GLY A 226 -1.54 10.52 7.77
N LEU A 227 -0.83 9.44 8.06
CA LEU A 227 0.26 8.95 7.21
C LEU A 227 -0.26 8.40 5.87
N TYR A 228 -1.44 7.79 5.85
CA TYR A 228 -2.12 7.38 4.62
C TYR A 228 -2.43 8.61 3.74
N ALA A 229 -3.00 9.66 4.32
CA ALA A 229 -3.30 10.90 3.60
C ALA A 229 -2.04 11.58 3.04
N VAL A 230 -0.90 11.51 3.72
CA VAL A 230 0.40 11.98 3.22
C VAL A 230 0.80 11.25 1.94
N GLY A 231 0.63 9.91 1.89
CA GLY A 231 0.91 9.11 0.70
C GLY A 231 0.02 9.50 -0.49
N VAL A 232 -1.30 9.58 -0.26
CA VAL A 232 -2.27 10.00 -1.29
C VAL A 232 -1.94 11.39 -1.83
N ALA A 233 -1.66 12.35 -0.93
CA ALA A 233 -1.26 13.71 -1.32
C ALA A 233 0.05 13.71 -2.13
N GLY A 234 1.02 12.87 -1.74
CA GLY A 234 2.28 12.71 -2.48
C GLY A 234 2.07 12.28 -3.92
N VAL A 235 1.23 11.27 -4.15
CA VAL A 235 0.90 10.80 -5.51
C VAL A 235 0.22 11.92 -6.31
N ALA A 236 -0.81 12.55 -5.76
CA ALA A 236 -1.55 13.61 -6.44
C ALA A 236 -0.66 14.81 -6.81
N LEU A 237 0.17 15.27 -5.87
CA LEU A 237 1.10 16.38 -6.09
C LEU A 237 2.18 16.04 -7.12
N GLY A 238 2.72 14.81 -7.10
CA GLY A 238 3.72 14.37 -8.07
C GLY A 238 3.16 14.32 -9.49
N LEU A 239 1.97 13.73 -9.66
CA LEU A 239 1.26 13.70 -10.95
C LEU A 239 0.95 15.12 -11.46
N ALA A 240 0.44 16.01 -10.58
CA ALA A 240 0.15 17.39 -10.96
C ALA A 240 1.42 18.14 -11.43
N GLN A 241 2.56 17.91 -10.76
CA GLN A 241 3.84 18.50 -11.16
C GLN A 241 4.34 17.96 -12.51
N ALA A 242 4.22 16.64 -12.74
CA ALA A 242 4.56 16.03 -14.04
C ALA A 242 3.71 16.62 -15.16
N MET A 243 2.39 16.61 -14.99
CA MET A 243 1.45 17.21 -15.97
C MET A 243 1.74 18.67 -16.28
N LEU A 244 2.15 19.47 -15.28
CA LEU A 244 2.50 20.88 -15.50
C LEU A 244 3.79 21.03 -16.33
N VAL A 245 4.77 20.13 -16.12
CA VAL A 245 6.01 20.10 -16.94
C VAL A 245 5.68 19.78 -18.39
N ASP A 246 4.90 18.73 -18.62
CA ASP A 246 4.50 18.28 -19.95
C ASP A 246 3.63 19.34 -20.67
N PHE A 247 2.71 19.96 -19.94
CA PHE A 247 1.92 21.06 -20.47
C PHE A 247 2.78 22.24 -20.91
N ARG A 248 3.79 22.61 -20.10
CA ARG A 248 4.71 23.71 -20.46
C ARG A 248 5.52 23.38 -21.72
N ALA A 249 6.04 22.16 -21.83
CA ALA A 249 6.76 21.71 -23.02
C ALA A 249 5.85 21.77 -24.25
N LEU A 250 4.64 21.22 -24.17
CA LEU A 250 3.65 21.27 -25.23
C LEU A 250 3.28 22.70 -25.62
N ALA A 251 3.04 23.58 -24.65
CA ALA A 251 2.67 24.97 -24.88
C ALA A 251 3.79 25.75 -25.59
N ALA A 252 5.05 25.45 -25.27
CA ALA A 252 6.19 26.08 -25.91
C ALA A 252 6.35 25.72 -27.40
N GLU A 253 5.87 24.56 -27.83
CA GLU A 253 6.00 24.06 -29.21
C GLU A 253 4.71 24.25 -30.02
N LYS A 254 3.55 24.16 -29.39
CA LYS A 254 2.25 24.13 -30.07
C LYS A 254 1.79 25.51 -30.51
N THR A 255 1.43 25.64 -31.80
CA THR A 255 0.71 26.78 -32.33
C THR A 255 -0.71 26.35 -32.70
N PRO A 256 -1.76 26.78 -31.96
CA PRO A 256 -3.14 26.45 -32.29
C PRO A 256 -3.53 26.99 -33.63
N ARG A 257 -4.38 26.26 -34.38
CA ARG A 257 -4.83 26.69 -35.70
C ARG A 257 -5.54 28.06 -35.62
N GLY A 258 -5.03 29.03 -36.39
CA GLY A 258 -5.59 30.40 -36.48
C GLY A 258 -5.35 31.28 -35.24
N ARG A 259 -4.38 30.90 -34.35
CA ARG A 259 -4.00 31.70 -33.19
C ARG A 259 -2.49 31.82 -33.06
N PRO A 260 -1.97 32.81 -32.31
CA PRO A 260 -0.55 32.86 -31.98
C PRO A 260 -0.12 31.68 -31.11
N ARG A 261 1.19 31.47 -31.02
CA ARG A 261 1.80 30.48 -30.11
C ARG A 261 1.33 30.66 -28.66
N LEU A 262 1.19 29.56 -27.92
CA LEU A 262 0.65 29.59 -26.55
C LEU A 262 1.62 30.16 -25.51
N ALA A 263 2.93 30.18 -25.79
CA ALA A 263 3.99 30.69 -24.90
C ALA A 263 4.81 31.77 -25.60
#